data_ae92129435755ba300ec411f7e107e48
#
_entry.id   ae92129435755ba300ec411f7e107e48
#
_cell.length_a   1.000
_cell.length_b   1.000
_cell.length_c   1.000
_cell.angle_alpha   90.00
_cell.angle_beta   90.00
_cell.angle_gamma   90.00
#
_symmetry.space_group_name_H-M   'P 1'
#
loop_
_entity.id
_entity.type
_entity.pdbx_description
1 polymer ?
#
loop_
_entity_poly.entity_id
_entity_poly.type
_entity_poly.pdbx_seq_one_letter_code
_entity_poly.pdbx_strand_id
1 'polypeptide(L)'
;QHKTAEQIAAILESFHNRGEPALVTRVDAAKAAAVAALLPGHDLQWHHQARCLSSVPISLDGIDTAAPVTILSGGTSDLPVAKEAQLALAFQGIAASLMLDVGVAGLHRLLERLPLLRSAQVLIACAGMEGALPTVLAGLVPQPVIGVPVSVGYGVSAGGRAALDGMLASCAPGLTVVNIDNGYGAAMAALRILSCSTERVVADRGEE
;
A
#
# COMPACT_ATOMS: atom_id res chain seq x y z
N GLN A 1 9.50 -8.28 9.22
CA GLN A 1 9.74 -7.46 10.43
C GLN A 1 10.66 -8.16 11.44
N HIS A 2 10.54 -9.48 11.63
CA HIS A 2 11.29 -10.25 12.66
C HIS A 2 12.58 -10.90 12.15
N LYS A 3 12.89 -10.81 10.86
CA LYS A 3 14.13 -11.37 10.31
C LYS A 3 15.34 -10.54 10.70
N THR A 4 16.47 -11.19 10.96
CA THR A 4 17.77 -10.54 11.17
C THR A 4 18.33 -10.01 9.85
N ALA A 5 19.36 -9.16 9.91
CA ALA A 5 20.03 -8.65 8.71
C ALA A 5 20.67 -9.79 7.88
N GLU A 6 21.26 -10.77 8.57
CA GLU A 6 21.88 -11.95 7.96
C GLU A 6 20.83 -12.81 7.22
N GLN A 7 19.66 -13.01 7.83
CA GLN A 7 18.56 -13.76 7.19
C GLN A 7 18.05 -13.04 5.94
N ILE A 8 17.93 -11.72 6.00
CA ILE A 8 17.51 -10.91 4.85
C ILE A 8 18.58 -10.98 3.75
N ALA A 9 19.85 -10.83 4.09
CA ALA A 9 20.96 -10.90 3.15
C ALA A 9 21.00 -12.25 2.42
N ALA A 10 20.89 -13.38 3.16
CA ALA A 10 20.88 -14.71 2.57
C ALA A 10 19.69 -14.92 1.60
N ILE A 11 18.51 -14.36 1.93
CA ILE A 11 17.34 -14.41 1.03
C ILE A 11 17.60 -13.57 -0.24
N LEU A 12 18.09 -12.33 -0.11
CA LEU A 12 18.39 -11.47 -1.24
C LEU A 12 19.44 -12.07 -2.17
N GLU A 13 20.49 -12.68 -1.60
CA GLU A 13 21.50 -13.41 -2.37
C GLU A 13 20.91 -14.58 -3.14
N SER A 14 20.00 -15.33 -2.52
CA SER A 14 19.28 -16.43 -3.19
C SER A 14 18.43 -15.95 -4.36
N PHE A 15 17.75 -14.80 -4.25
CA PHE A 15 17.01 -14.19 -5.36
C PHE A 15 17.95 -13.71 -6.46
N HIS A 16 19.04 -13.03 -6.07
CA HIS A 16 20.06 -12.55 -7.02
C HIS A 16 20.63 -13.69 -7.86
N ASN A 17 21.01 -14.81 -7.22
CA ASN A 17 21.56 -15.98 -7.90
C ASN A 17 20.59 -16.65 -8.89
N ARG A 18 19.28 -16.38 -8.76
CA ARG A 18 18.26 -16.82 -9.73
C ARG A 18 17.90 -15.77 -10.76
N GLY A 19 18.51 -14.58 -10.70
CA GLY A 19 18.16 -13.44 -11.56
C GLY A 19 16.75 -12.87 -11.26
N GLU A 20 16.23 -13.09 -10.05
CA GLU A 20 14.90 -12.66 -9.65
C GLU A 20 14.98 -11.36 -8.84
N PRO A 21 14.11 -10.34 -9.12
CA PRO A 21 14.02 -9.16 -8.30
C PRO A 21 13.40 -9.46 -6.95
N ALA A 22 13.79 -8.71 -5.92
CA ALA A 22 13.28 -8.87 -4.56
C ALA A 22 12.91 -7.52 -3.93
N LEU A 23 11.82 -7.53 -3.16
CA LEU A 23 11.37 -6.41 -2.33
C LEU A 23 11.22 -6.88 -0.88
N VAL A 24 11.92 -6.21 0.04
CA VAL A 24 11.83 -6.47 1.48
C VAL A 24 11.09 -5.30 2.13
N THR A 25 10.00 -5.58 2.83
CA THR A 25 9.20 -4.57 3.50
C THR A 25 9.49 -4.49 4.99
N ARG A 26 9.13 -3.38 5.62
CA ARG A 26 9.28 -3.13 7.08
C ARG A 26 10.73 -3.24 7.53
N VAL A 27 11.62 -2.59 6.80
CA VAL A 27 13.06 -2.48 7.10
C VAL A 27 13.32 -1.07 7.64
N ASP A 28 13.92 -0.96 8.81
CA ASP A 28 14.43 0.31 9.34
C ASP A 28 15.81 0.65 8.78
N ALA A 29 16.27 1.88 8.99
CA ALA A 29 17.53 2.37 8.45
C ALA A 29 18.74 1.55 8.92
N ALA A 30 18.78 1.17 10.19
CA ALA A 30 19.89 0.40 10.76
C ALA A 30 19.97 -0.99 10.13
N LYS A 31 18.81 -1.64 9.97
CA LYS A 31 18.72 -2.96 9.34
C LYS A 31 19.05 -2.89 7.85
N ALA A 32 18.61 -1.85 7.14
CA ALA A 32 18.94 -1.65 5.72
C ALA A 32 20.45 -1.49 5.54
N ALA A 33 21.10 -0.67 6.37
CA ALA A 33 22.54 -0.49 6.34
C ALA A 33 23.31 -1.79 6.67
N ALA A 34 22.86 -2.56 7.66
CA ALA A 34 23.44 -3.86 8.01
C ALA A 34 23.33 -4.88 6.87
N VAL A 35 22.17 -4.94 6.19
CA VAL A 35 22.00 -5.81 5.00
C VAL A 35 22.92 -5.39 3.86
N ALA A 36 23.02 -4.10 3.58
CA ALA A 36 23.90 -3.59 2.52
C ALA A 36 25.39 -3.89 2.80
N ALA A 37 25.81 -3.83 4.07
CA ALA A 37 27.16 -4.20 4.47
C ALA A 37 27.47 -5.70 4.28
N LEU A 38 26.47 -6.57 4.39
CA LEU A 38 26.59 -8.01 4.18
C LEU A 38 26.61 -8.40 2.69
N LEU A 39 26.13 -7.52 1.80
CA LEU A 39 26.01 -7.77 0.36
C LEU A 39 26.78 -6.70 -0.44
N PRO A 40 28.11 -6.59 -0.27
CA PRO A 40 28.90 -5.63 -1.03
C PRO A 40 28.84 -5.97 -2.54
N GLY A 41 28.52 -4.96 -3.36
CA GLY A 41 28.39 -5.14 -4.82
C GLY A 41 26.98 -5.45 -5.30
N HIS A 42 25.99 -5.61 -4.44
CA HIS A 42 24.59 -5.66 -4.82
C HIS A 42 24.01 -4.24 -4.89
N ASP A 43 23.27 -3.94 -5.97
CA ASP A 43 22.59 -2.64 -6.13
C ASP A 43 21.29 -2.64 -5.30
N LEU A 44 21.43 -2.42 -3.99
CA LEU A 44 20.29 -2.37 -3.06
C LEU A 44 19.84 -0.92 -2.86
N GLN A 45 18.55 -0.67 -3.08
CA GLN A 45 17.96 0.64 -2.86
C GLN A 45 17.09 0.66 -1.62
N TRP A 46 17.39 1.56 -0.66
CA TRP A 46 16.57 1.76 0.51
C TRP A 46 15.60 2.93 0.35
N HIS A 47 14.32 2.60 0.33
CA HIS A 47 13.21 3.55 0.22
C HIS A 47 12.77 3.97 1.62
N HIS A 48 13.38 5.03 2.16
CA HIS A 48 13.22 5.44 3.56
C HIS A 48 11.76 5.72 3.96
N GLN A 49 10.98 6.40 3.11
CA GLN A 49 9.57 6.70 3.41
C GLN A 49 8.69 5.45 3.43
N ALA A 50 8.94 4.50 2.55
CA ALA A 50 8.22 3.22 2.49
C ALA A 50 8.77 2.18 3.47
N ARG A 51 9.94 2.43 4.07
CA ARG A 51 10.66 1.49 4.93
C ARG A 51 10.88 0.13 4.24
N CYS A 52 11.26 0.18 2.96
CA CYS A 52 11.48 -0.98 2.11
C CYS A 52 12.87 -0.98 1.51
N LEU A 53 13.39 -2.18 1.21
CA LEU A 53 14.65 -2.39 0.51
C LEU A 53 14.37 -3.18 -0.77
N SER A 54 14.81 -2.68 -1.93
CA SER A 54 14.66 -3.37 -3.22
C SER A 54 16.01 -3.74 -3.81
N SER A 55 16.07 -4.85 -4.56
CA SER A 55 17.24 -5.28 -5.33
C SER A 55 17.24 -4.77 -6.77
N VAL A 56 16.26 -3.95 -7.14
CA VAL A 56 16.15 -3.31 -8.45
C VAL A 56 15.68 -1.88 -8.28
N PRO A 57 16.01 -0.98 -9.22
CA PRO A 57 15.48 0.38 -9.22
C PRO A 57 13.96 0.38 -9.36
N ILE A 58 13.29 1.17 -8.52
CA ILE A 58 11.84 1.41 -8.59
C ILE A 58 11.62 2.91 -8.68
N SER A 59 11.11 3.39 -9.82
CA SER A 59 10.69 4.78 -9.96
C SER A 59 9.24 4.94 -9.53
N LEU A 60 8.99 6.00 -8.76
CA LEU A 60 7.65 6.46 -8.39
C LEU A 60 7.33 7.80 -9.06
N ASP A 61 8.17 8.24 -10.02
CA ASP A 61 8.02 9.50 -10.72
C ASP A 61 7.00 9.37 -11.87
N GLY A 62 6.32 10.49 -12.18
CA GLY A 62 5.41 10.57 -13.33
C GLY A 62 4.10 9.77 -13.18
N ILE A 63 3.72 9.36 -11.97
CA ILE A 63 2.47 8.66 -11.74
C ILE A 63 1.32 9.68 -11.85
N ASP A 64 0.54 9.55 -12.94
CA ASP A 64 -0.61 10.37 -13.26
C ASP A 64 -1.76 10.13 -12.26
N THR A 65 -2.65 11.13 -12.17
CA THR A 65 -3.93 11.05 -11.44
C THR A 65 -4.88 9.99 -12.01
N ALA A 66 -4.62 9.50 -13.23
CA ALA A 66 -5.38 8.43 -13.90
C ALA A 66 -4.87 7.01 -13.60
N ALA A 67 -4.06 6.82 -12.56
CA ALA A 67 -3.55 5.50 -12.18
C ALA A 67 -4.69 4.53 -11.81
N PRO A 68 -4.55 3.22 -12.13
CA PRO A 68 -5.59 2.22 -11.83
C PRO A 68 -5.83 2.02 -10.33
N VAL A 69 -4.86 2.39 -9.50
CA VAL A 69 -5.00 2.37 -8.04
C VAL A 69 -4.77 3.77 -7.48
N THR A 70 -5.65 4.22 -6.59
CA THR A 70 -5.40 5.41 -5.76
C THR A 70 -5.27 5.01 -4.30
N ILE A 71 -4.18 5.45 -3.67
CA ILE A 71 -3.90 5.22 -2.26
C ILE A 71 -4.16 6.51 -1.50
N LEU A 72 -5.07 6.44 -0.52
CA LEU A 72 -5.45 7.57 0.32
C LEU A 72 -4.85 7.42 1.72
N SER A 73 -4.42 8.51 2.34
CA SER A 73 -4.03 8.52 3.75
C SER A 73 -4.87 9.52 4.56
N GLY A 74 -5.25 9.13 5.78
CA GLY A 74 -5.98 9.98 6.70
C GLY A 74 -5.15 11.17 7.17
N GLY A 75 -3.88 10.93 7.46
CA GLY A 75 -2.93 11.94 7.88
C GLY A 75 -1.50 11.66 7.39
N THR A 76 -0.60 12.58 7.68
CA THR A 76 0.83 12.46 7.29
C THR A 76 1.55 11.33 8.01
N SER A 77 1.08 10.92 9.17
CA SER A 77 1.64 9.80 9.93
C SER A 77 1.34 8.43 9.32
N ASP A 78 0.34 8.33 8.43
CA ASP A 78 0.02 7.10 7.71
C ASP A 78 0.92 6.90 6.48
N LEU A 79 1.72 7.92 6.13
CA LEU A 79 2.56 7.94 4.92
C LEU A 79 3.45 6.71 4.75
N PRO A 80 4.13 6.16 5.77
CA PRO A 80 4.99 4.99 5.57
C PRO A 80 4.23 3.77 5.05
N VAL A 81 3.01 3.55 5.52
CA VAL A 81 2.15 2.43 5.10
C VAL A 81 1.61 2.66 3.69
N ALA A 82 1.18 3.89 3.39
CA ALA A 82 0.75 4.28 2.04
C ALA A 82 1.89 4.14 1.02
N LYS A 83 3.10 4.55 1.38
CA LYS A 83 4.31 4.40 0.55
C LYS A 83 4.75 2.95 0.38
N GLU A 84 4.61 2.10 1.41
CA GLU A 84 4.83 0.66 1.28
C GLU A 84 3.91 0.07 0.22
N ALA A 85 2.62 0.41 0.25
CA ALA A 85 1.65 -0.05 -0.74
C ALA A 85 1.98 0.46 -2.16
N GLN A 86 2.32 1.75 -2.29
CA GLN A 86 2.70 2.35 -3.57
C GLN A 86 3.93 1.66 -4.17
N LEU A 87 4.97 1.47 -3.38
CA LEU A 87 6.21 0.84 -3.82
C LEU A 87 6.00 -0.64 -4.20
N ALA A 88 5.16 -1.35 -3.43
CA ALA A 88 4.83 -2.74 -3.72
C ALA A 88 4.05 -2.89 -5.04
N LEU A 89 3.15 -1.98 -5.37
CA LEU A 89 2.45 -1.94 -6.66
C LEU A 89 3.42 -1.61 -7.79
N ALA A 90 4.26 -0.59 -7.62
CA ALA A 90 5.27 -0.21 -8.62
C ALA A 90 6.27 -1.34 -8.90
N PHE A 91 6.68 -2.10 -7.87
CA PHE A 91 7.49 -3.30 -8.02
C PHE A 91 6.82 -4.38 -8.89
N GLN A 92 5.48 -4.42 -8.90
CA GLN A 92 4.67 -5.30 -9.75
C GLN A 92 4.28 -4.66 -11.09
N GLY A 93 4.84 -3.49 -11.43
CA GLY A 93 4.54 -2.79 -12.68
C GLY A 93 3.18 -2.06 -12.69
N ILE A 94 2.54 -1.90 -11.55
CA ILE A 94 1.24 -1.21 -11.42
C ILE A 94 1.44 0.22 -10.92
N ALA A 95 0.98 1.19 -11.68
CA ALA A 95 0.95 2.59 -11.27
C ALA A 95 -0.08 2.81 -10.15
N ALA A 96 0.30 3.58 -9.13
CA ALA A 96 -0.59 3.96 -8.04
C ALA A 96 -0.38 5.43 -7.63
N SER A 97 -1.43 6.24 -7.72
CA SER A 97 -1.41 7.62 -7.26
C SER A 97 -1.55 7.71 -5.74
N LEU A 98 -1.02 8.76 -5.14
CA LEU A 98 -1.16 9.05 -3.71
C LEU A 98 -2.02 10.30 -3.49
N MET A 99 -2.99 10.18 -2.58
CA MET A 99 -3.81 11.27 -2.10
C MET A 99 -3.66 11.37 -0.58
N LEU A 100 -2.86 12.32 -0.14
CA LEU A 100 -2.47 12.46 1.27
C LEU A 100 -3.37 13.46 2.00
N ASP A 101 -3.47 13.30 3.32
CA ASP A 101 -4.13 14.20 4.24
C ASP A 101 -5.62 14.45 3.91
N VAL A 102 -6.35 13.37 3.62
CA VAL A 102 -7.80 13.38 3.34
C VAL A 102 -8.61 12.73 4.47
N GLY A 103 -8.12 12.84 5.70
CA GLY A 103 -8.78 12.30 6.89
C GLY A 103 -10.15 12.92 7.16
N VAL A 104 -11.04 12.15 7.79
CA VAL A 104 -12.42 12.54 8.05
C VAL A 104 -12.59 13.69 9.03
N ALA A 105 -11.57 14.01 9.82
CA ALA A 105 -11.54 15.22 10.66
C ALA A 105 -11.60 16.52 9.83
N GLY A 106 -11.25 16.44 8.54
CA GLY A 106 -11.44 17.49 7.56
C GLY A 106 -12.17 16.95 6.33
N LEU A 107 -13.38 16.44 6.51
CA LEU A 107 -14.14 15.71 5.49
C LEU A 107 -14.26 16.45 4.15
N HIS A 108 -14.33 17.78 4.18
CA HIS A 108 -14.35 18.62 2.96
C HIS A 108 -13.17 18.34 2.02
N ARG A 109 -11.98 18.04 2.56
CA ARG A 109 -10.79 17.71 1.75
C ARG A 109 -10.97 16.41 0.95
N LEU A 110 -11.63 15.41 1.51
CA LEU A 110 -11.99 14.19 0.80
C LEU A 110 -13.07 14.47 -0.25
N LEU A 111 -14.13 15.19 0.12
CA LEU A 111 -15.25 15.47 -0.77
C LEU A 111 -14.83 16.27 -2.02
N GLU A 112 -13.96 17.25 -1.86
CA GLU A 112 -13.39 18.04 -2.97
C GLU A 112 -12.57 17.16 -3.95
N ARG A 113 -12.00 16.07 -3.47
CA ARG A 113 -11.15 15.17 -4.26
C ARG A 113 -11.87 13.97 -4.85
N LEU A 114 -13.13 13.73 -4.50
CA LEU A 114 -13.92 12.60 -5.04
C LEU A 114 -13.91 12.51 -6.57
N PRO A 115 -14.01 13.63 -7.34
CA PRO A 115 -13.96 13.55 -8.81
C PRO A 115 -12.66 12.92 -9.35
N LEU A 116 -11.52 13.08 -8.63
CA LEU A 116 -10.23 12.52 -9.04
C LEU A 116 -10.15 11.01 -8.83
N LEU A 117 -11.03 10.43 -8.02
CA LEU A 117 -11.05 8.98 -7.75
C LEU A 117 -11.78 8.19 -8.84
N ARG A 118 -12.48 8.85 -9.76
CA ARG A 118 -13.32 8.18 -10.77
C ARG A 118 -12.53 7.33 -11.76
N SER A 119 -11.27 7.67 -12.01
CA SER A 119 -10.39 6.92 -12.90
C SER A 119 -9.79 5.68 -12.26
N ALA A 120 -9.74 5.62 -10.92
CA ALA A 120 -9.21 4.47 -10.20
C ALA A 120 -10.17 3.28 -10.28
N GLN A 121 -9.62 2.07 -10.42
CA GLN A 121 -10.37 0.82 -10.39
C GLN A 121 -10.42 0.24 -8.97
N VAL A 122 -9.40 0.52 -8.15
CA VAL A 122 -9.28 0.07 -6.77
C VAL A 122 -8.76 1.21 -5.90
N LEU A 123 -9.30 1.35 -4.71
CA LEU A 123 -8.87 2.33 -3.73
C LEU A 123 -8.25 1.63 -2.52
N ILE A 124 -7.10 2.12 -2.05
CA ILE A 124 -6.47 1.69 -0.80
C ILE A 124 -6.55 2.88 0.17
N ALA A 125 -7.14 2.69 1.34
CA ALA A 125 -7.30 3.75 2.33
C ALA A 125 -6.58 3.40 3.64
N CYS A 126 -5.50 4.13 3.93
CA CYS A 126 -4.69 3.98 5.14
C CYS A 126 -5.18 4.95 6.21
N ALA A 127 -5.53 4.46 7.39
CA ALA A 127 -5.99 5.29 8.49
C ALA A 127 -5.64 4.70 9.85
N GLY A 128 -5.06 5.54 10.71
CA GLY A 128 -4.88 5.28 12.14
C GLY A 128 -6.07 5.77 12.96
N MET A 129 -5.86 6.06 14.24
CA MET A 129 -6.87 6.53 15.18
C MET A 129 -8.07 5.59 15.25
N GLU A 130 -9.27 6.04 14.89
CA GLU A 130 -10.53 5.27 14.84
C GLU A 130 -10.77 4.55 13.50
N GLY A 131 -9.94 4.81 12.49
CA GLY A 131 -10.02 4.14 11.19
C GLY A 131 -11.27 4.49 10.35
N ALA A 132 -11.84 5.67 10.51
CA ALA A 132 -13.13 6.01 9.87
C ALA A 132 -13.03 6.30 8.36
N LEU A 133 -11.86 6.71 7.85
CA LEU A 133 -11.69 7.08 6.43
C LEU A 133 -12.13 5.97 5.46
N PRO A 134 -11.73 4.69 5.60
CA PRO A 134 -12.14 3.65 4.65
C PRO A 134 -13.65 3.42 4.65
N THR A 135 -14.33 3.49 5.81
CA THR A 135 -15.78 3.35 5.91
C THR A 135 -16.50 4.48 5.17
N VAL A 136 -16.09 5.73 5.41
CA VAL A 136 -16.67 6.91 4.75
C VAL A 136 -16.44 6.83 3.24
N LEU A 137 -15.23 6.49 2.82
CA LEU A 137 -14.88 6.36 1.41
C LEU A 137 -15.73 5.28 0.72
N ALA A 138 -15.86 4.09 1.30
CA ALA A 138 -16.66 3.00 0.73
C ALA A 138 -18.14 3.35 0.59
N GLY A 139 -18.67 4.26 1.41
CA GLY A 139 -20.04 4.80 1.27
C GLY A 139 -20.18 5.86 0.16
N LEU A 140 -19.08 6.40 -0.35
CA LEU A 140 -19.10 7.50 -1.32
C LEU A 140 -18.73 7.08 -2.75
N VAL A 141 -18.14 5.91 -2.92
CA VAL A 141 -17.58 5.47 -4.20
C VAL A 141 -18.04 4.06 -4.57
N PRO A 142 -18.18 3.74 -5.87
CA PRO A 142 -18.57 2.39 -6.31
C PRO A 142 -17.39 1.41 -6.38
N GLN A 143 -16.14 1.89 -6.32
CA GLN A 143 -14.95 1.06 -6.44
C GLN A 143 -14.73 0.21 -5.19
N PRO A 144 -14.08 -0.96 -5.31
CA PRO A 144 -13.58 -1.70 -4.17
C PRO A 144 -12.63 -0.84 -3.32
N VAL A 145 -12.84 -0.83 -2.01
CA VAL A 145 -12.00 -0.12 -1.04
C VAL A 145 -11.28 -1.13 -0.17
N ILE A 146 -9.95 -1.03 -0.10
CA ILE A 146 -9.11 -1.84 0.78
C ILE A 146 -8.66 -0.95 1.94
N GLY A 147 -9.22 -1.19 3.12
CA GLY A 147 -8.86 -0.51 4.36
C GLY A 147 -7.58 -1.07 4.95
N VAL A 148 -6.63 -0.18 5.25
CA VAL A 148 -5.38 -0.52 5.94
C VAL A 148 -5.37 0.19 7.29
N PRO A 149 -5.64 -0.53 8.40
CA PRO A 149 -5.47 0.05 9.72
C PRO A 149 -4.02 0.41 9.96
N VAL A 150 -3.75 1.61 10.49
CA VAL A 150 -2.39 2.06 10.77
C VAL A 150 -2.18 2.10 12.29
N SER A 151 -1.03 1.60 12.74
CA SER A 151 -0.69 1.53 14.18
C SER A 151 -0.45 2.88 14.84
N VAL A 152 -0.35 3.94 14.05
CA VAL A 152 -0.17 5.30 14.55
C VAL A 152 -1.46 5.77 15.24
N GLY A 153 -1.33 6.11 16.51
CA GLY A 153 -2.42 6.56 17.35
C GLY A 153 -1.96 6.73 18.80
N TYR A 154 -2.83 7.26 19.61
CA TYR A 154 -2.59 7.46 21.05
C TYR A 154 -3.82 7.08 21.87
N GLY A 155 -3.65 6.94 23.20
CA GLY A 155 -4.73 6.53 24.09
C GLY A 155 -5.31 5.18 23.68
N VAL A 156 -6.62 5.08 23.53
CA VAL A 156 -7.32 3.85 23.13
C VAL A 156 -7.02 3.42 21.69
N SER A 157 -6.52 4.33 20.86
CA SER A 157 -6.19 4.09 19.45
C SER A 157 -4.74 3.65 19.25
N ALA A 158 -3.94 3.56 20.30
CA ALA A 158 -2.55 3.12 20.20
C ALA A 158 -2.45 1.72 19.61
N GLY A 159 -1.49 1.50 18.70
CA GLY A 159 -1.22 0.19 18.10
C GLY A 159 -2.19 -0.24 17.00
N GLY A 160 -3.13 0.62 16.59
CA GLY A 160 -4.00 0.39 15.42
C GLY A 160 -5.16 -0.56 15.66
N ARG A 161 -5.37 -1.06 16.90
CA ARG A 161 -6.47 -1.98 17.21
C ARG A 161 -7.83 -1.33 17.03
N ALA A 162 -8.00 -0.09 17.52
CA ALA A 162 -9.25 0.66 17.34
C ALA A 162 -9.57 0.88 15.85
N ALA A 163 -8.53 1.21 15.04
CA ALA A 163 -8.70 1.36 13.59
C ALA A 163 -9.14 0.05 12.94
N LEU A 164 -8.52 -1.06 13.29
CA LEU A 164 -8.88 -2.40 12.77
C LEU A 164 -10.32 -2.76 13.14
N ASP A 165 -10.68 -2.63 14.40
CA ASP A 165 -12.02 -2.97 14.88
C ASP A 165 -13.08 -2.05 14.25
N GLY A 166 -12.80 -0.74 14.11
CA GLY A 166 -13.68 0.22 13.44
C GLY A 166 -13.92 -0.13 11.96
N MET A 167 -12.88 -0.49 11.22
CA MET A 167 -13.00 -0.91 9.82
C MET A 167 -13.76 -2.23 9.68
N LEU A 168 -13.51 -3.23 10.55
CA LEU A 168 -14.20 -4.52 10.54
C LEU A 168 -15.67 -4.42 10.98
N ALA A 169 -15.99 -3.46 11.83
CA ALA A 169 -17.38 -3.18 12.27
C ALA A 169 -18.17 -2.34 11.26
N SER A 170 -17.55 -1.92 10.14
CA SER A 170 -18.18 -1.09 9.12
C SER A 170 -19.36 -1.79 8.46
N CYS A 171 -20.46 -1.07 8.26
CA CYS A 171 -21.61 -1.51 7.45
C CYS A 171 -21.50 -1.08 5.98
N ALA A 172 -20.46 -0.35 5.59
CA ALA A 172 -20.28 0.09 4.20
C ALA A 172 -19.94 -1.10 3.30
N PRO A 173 -20.73 -1.38 2.24
CA PRO A 173 -20.46 -2.48 1.33
C PRO A 173 -19.20 -2.19 0.48
N GLY A 174 -18.48 -3.26 0.09
CA GLY A 174 -17.28 -3.13 -0.76
C GLY A 174 -16.01 -2.76 -0.01
N LEU A 175 -16.05 -2.62 1.33
CA LEU A 175 -14.86 -2.46 2.17
C LEU A 175 -14.27 -3.83 2.52
N THR A 176 -13.00 -4.02 2.14
CA THR A 176 -12.17 -5.16 2.55
C THR A 176 -11.09 -4.65 3.49
N VAL A 177 -10.71 -5.39 4.51
CA VAL A 177 -9.73 -4.94 5.51
C VAL A 177 -8.53 -5.88 5.54
N VAL A 178 -7.33 -5.32 5.50
CA VAL A 178 -6.08 -6.06 5.70
C VAL A 178 -5.58 -5.88 7.14
N ASN A 179 -4.51 -6.57 7.51
CA ASN A 179 -3.94 -6.45 8.86
C ASN A 179 -3.31 -5.07 9.10
N ILE A 180 -3.06 -4.74 10.37
CA ILE A 180 -2.45 -3.47 10.80
C ILE A 180 -1.09 -3.28 10.12
N ASP A 181 -0.84 -2.07 9.62
CA ASP A 181 0.38 -1.66 8.90
C ASP A 181 0.71 -2.55 7.68
N ASN A 182 -0.26 -3.19 7.07
CA ASN A 182 -0.03 -4.12 5.97
C ASN A 182 -0.27 -3.47 4.60
N GLY A 183 0.52 -2.45 4.26
CA GLY A 183 0.49 -1.80 2.95
C GLY A 183 0.79 -2.79 1.81
N TYR A 184 1.77 -3.68 2.01
CA TYR A 184 2.08 -4.75 1.05
C TYR A 184 0.87 -5.66 0.79
N GLY A 185 0.17 -6.11 1.83
CA GLY A 185 -1.02 -6.95 1.68
C GLY A 185 -2.14 -6.26 0.91
N ALA A 186 -2.34 -4.96 1.14
CA ALA A 186 -3.31 -4.16 0.38
C ALA A 186 -2.91 -4.04 -1.10
N ALA A 187 -1.63 -3.81 -1.38
CA ALA A 187 -1.10 -3.77 -2.75
C ALA A 187 -1.34 -5.10 -3.48
N MET A 188 -1.06 -6.23 -2.83
CA MET A 188 -1.28 -7.56 -3.43
C MET A 188 -2.76 -7.88 -3.64
N ALA A 189 -3.65 -7.42 -2.74
CA ALA A 189 -5.09 -7.55 -2.94
C ALA A 189 -5.58 -6.71 -4.13
N ALA A 190 -5.13 -5.46 -4.24
CA ALA A 190 -5.43 -4.59 -5.38
C ALA A 190 -4.96 -5.20 -6.71
N LEU A 191 -3.71 -5.70 -6.76
CA LEU A 191 -3.16 -6.38 -7.94
C LEU A 191 -4.06 -7.53 -8.40
N ARG A 192 -4.53 -8.38 -7.49
CA ARG A 192 -5.41 -9.51 -7.83
C ARG A 192 -6.78 -9.07 -8.33
N ILE A 193 -7.35 -8.01 -7.76
CA ILE A 193 -8.63 -7.44 -8.23
C ILE A 193 -8.47 -6.94 -9.68
N LEU A 194 -7.38 -6.22 -9.97
CA LEU A 194 -7.09 -5.71 -11.33
C LEU A 194 -6.90 -6.86 -12.33
N SER A 195 -6.17 -7.91 -11.96
CA SER A 195 -5.94 -9.08 -12.84
C SER A 195 -7.25 -9.77 -13.22
N CYS A 196 -8.16 -9.99 -12.26
CA CYS A 196 -9.47 -10.58 -12.54
C CYS A 196 -10.35 -9.72 -13.46
N SER A 197 -10.22 -8.39 -13.39
CA SER A 197 -10.98 -7.47 -14.24
C SER A 197 -10.48 -7.51 -15.69
N THR A 198 -9.18 -7.66 -15.89
CA THR A 198 -8.57 -7.72 -17.23
C THR A 198 -8.93 -9.01 -17.97
N GLU A 199 -8.96 -10.14 -17.28
CA GLU A 199 -9.34 -11.44 -17.87
C GLU A 199 -10.79 -11.45 -18.38
N ARG A 200 -11.72 -10.81 -17.67
CA ARG A 200 -13.12 -10.70 -18.10
C ARG A 200 -13.28 -9.91 -19.41
N VAL A 201 -12.53 -8.81 -19.55
CA VAL A 201 -12.58 -7.98 -20.78
C VAL A 201 -12.02 -8.72 -21.99
N VAL A 202 -11.05 -9.61 -21.80
CA VAL A 202 -10.49 -10.43 -22.91
C VAL A 202 -11.45 -11.55 -23.31
N ALA A 203 -12.13 -12.19 -22.35
CA ALA A 203 -13.11 -13.24 -22.64
C ALA A 203 -14.33 -12.70 -23.43
N ASP A 204 -14.84 -11.53 -23.08
CA ASP A 204 -15.99 -10.88 -23.77
C ASP A 204 -15.69 -10.45 -25.21
N ARG A 205 -14.42 -10.24 -25.58
CA ARG A 205 -13.99 -9.86 -26.94
C ARG A 205 -13.66 -11.04 -27.83
N GLY A 206 -13.64 -12.24 -27.30
CA GLY A 206 -13.35 -13.47 -28.03
C GLY A 206 -14.59 -14.22 -28.56
N GLU A 207 -15.79 -13.71 -28.25
CA GLU A 207 -17.06 -14.31 -28.69
C GLU A 207 -17.78 -13.49 -29.80
N GLU A 208 -17.13 -12.47 -30.36
CA GLU A 208 -17.56 -11.78 -31.61
C GLU A 208 -16.72 -12.26 -32.79
#